data_1c13b8de7dab25988d9222adead622ca
#
_entry.id   1c13b8de7dab25988d9222adead622ca
#
_cell.length_a   1.000
_cell.length_b   1.000
_cell.length_c   1.000
_cell.angle_alpha   90.00
_cell.angle_beta   90.00
_cell.angle_gamma   90.00
#
_symmetry.space_group_name_H-M   'P 1'
#
loop_
_entity.id
_entity.type
_entity.pdbx_description
1 polymer ?
#
loop_
_entity_poly.entity_id
_entity_poly.type
_entity_poly.pdbx_seq_one_letter_code
_entity_poly.pdbx_strand_id
1 'polypeptide(L)'
;MKANVYSMEGEVKEEIELPAIFNEEYRPDLIKRAVISAQTARVQPWGNDPEAGKRTSAKGWGSGRGTARVPRIKNGSKAAFVPMAVGGRRAHPTRAEKNHYEKINIKERRFAIRSAVAATANKELVESRGHRLGDLEQVPIIVEDDICSVKTTKQTREIFQNLGVYDDITRAKEGKRIRAGRGKTRGRKYKKVKGPLLVVGEDNGIKLGARNHAGVDVVTVENLNAELLAPGTHPGRLTIFTKSAVEKLGGLFQ
;
A
#
# COMPACT_ATOMS: atom_id res chain seq x y z
N MET A 1 8.53 13.78 -23.21
CA MET A 1 8.14 12.37 -23.38
C MET A 1 6.74 12.34 -23.99
N LYS A 2 6.53 11.56 -25.07
CA LYS A 2 5.23 11.46 -25.73
C LYS A 2 4.59 10.13 -25.40
N ALA A 3 3.26 10.08 -25.40
CA ALA A 3 2.49 8.86 -25.16
C ALA A 3 1.20 8.84 -25.98
N ASN A 4 0.81 7.63 -26.38
CA ASN A 4 -0.40 7.40 -27.15
C ASN A 4 -1.64 7.40 -26.24
N VAL A 5 -2.71 8.03 -26.70
CA VAL A 5 -4.03 7.97 -26.08
C VAL A 5 -4.85 6.90 -26.79
N TYR A 6 -5.32 5.94 -26.02
CA TYR A 6 -6.11 4.83 -26.51
C TYR A 6 -7.61 5.07 -26.35
N SER A 7 -8.37 4.61 -27.31
CA SER A 7 -9.83 4.50 -27.21
C SER A 7 -10.23 3.37 -26.25
N MET A 8 -11.52 3.26 -25.92
CA MET A 8 -12.06 2.11 -25.19
C MET A 8 -11.95 0.79 -25.97
N GLU A 9 -11.74 0.86 -27.27
CA GLU A 9 -11.56 -0.30 -28.16
C GLU A 9 -10.09 -0.74 -28.30
N GLY A 10 -9.16 0.05 -27.72
CA GLY A 10 -7.73 -0.23 -27.75
C GLY A 10 -6.99 0.37 -28.96
N GLU A 11 -7.68 1.20 -29.78
CA GLU A 11 -7.07 1.88 -30.90
C GLU A 11 -6.37 3.18 -30.46
N VAL A 12 -5.25 3.52 -31.10
CA VAL A 12 -4.55 4.79 -30.87
C VAL A 12 -5.30 5.91 -31.59
N LYS A 13 -5.79 6.90 -30.83
CA LYS A 13 -6.50 8.07 -31.36
C LYS A 13 -5.59 9.27 -31.59
N GLU A 14 -4.78 9.59 -30.63
CA GLU A 14 -3.91 10.77 -30.64
C GLU A 14 -2.61 10.52 -29.85
N GLU A 15 -1.61 11.35 -30.06
CA GLU A 15 -0.38 11.39 -29.30
C GLU A 15 -0.36 12.67 -28.46
N ILE A 16 -0.08 12.55 -27.15
CA ILE A 16 0.01 13.70 -26.25
C ILE A 16 1.42 13.82 -25.63
N GLU A 17 1.81 15.04 -25.31
CA GLU A 17 3.03 15.29 -24.55
C GLU A 17 2.76 15.13 -23.06
N LEU A 18 3.58 14.27 -22.41
CA LEU A 18 3.49 14.06 -20.98
C LEU A 18 4.05 15.26 -20.22
N PRO A 19 3.39 15.69 -19.12
CA PRO A 19 3.90 16.72 -18.23
C PRO A 19 5.29 16.39 -17.67
N ALA A 20 6.05 17.41 -17.28
CA ALA A 20 7.40 17.27 -16.73
C ALA A 20 7.51 16.33 -15.52
N ILE A 21 6.41 16.11 -14.80
CA ILE A 21 6.33 15.19 -13.66
C ILE A 21 6.73 13.75 -14.01
N PHE A 22 6.56 13.31 -15.26
CA PHE A 22 6.96 11.98 -15.72
C PHE A 22 8.47 11.85 -16.00
N ASN A 23 9.20 12.98 -16.07
CA ASN A 23 10.66 13.03 -16.24
C ASN A 23 11.40 13.32 -14.92
N GLU A 24 10.71 13.27 -13.79
CA GLU A 24 11.30 13.53 -12.47
C GLU A 24 12.30 12.43 -12.08
N GLU A 25 13.30 12.78 -11.28
CA GLU A 25 14.31 11.84 -10.78
C GLU A 25 13.69 10.70 -9.96
N TYR A 26 14.13 9.47 -10.23
CA TYR A 26 13.69 8.31 -9.48
C TYR A 26 14.37 8.22 -8.11
N ARG A 27 13.60 8.43 -7.03
CA ARG A 27 14.06 8.46 -5.64
C ARG A 27 13.31 7.43 -4.78
N PRO A 28 13.74 6.15 -4.79
CA PRO A 28 13.08 5.08 -4.03
C PRO A 28 13.13 5.29 -2.51
N ASP A 29 14.15 5.98 -2.00
CA ASP A 29 14.31 6.36 -0.60
C ASP A 29 13.15 7.25 -0.11
N LEU A 30 12.83 8.32 -0.85
CA LEU A 30 11.74 9.23 -0.51
C LEU A 30 10.37 8.56 -0.67
N ILE A 31 10.19 7.77 -1.74
CA ILE A 31 8.96 6.99 -1.95
C ILE A 31 8.72 6.07 -0.76
N LYS A 32 9.74 5.34 -0.29
CA LYS A 32 9.64 4.46 0.88
C LYS A 32 9.23 5.23 2.13
N ARG A 33 9.85 6.38 2.42
CA ARG A 33 9.51 7.22 3.58
C ARG A 33 8.06 7.71 3.50
N ALA A 34 7.61 8.18 2.32
CA ALA A 34 6.24 8.67 2.13
C ALA A 34 5.21 7.55 2.31
N VAL A 35 5.47 6.35 1.80
CA VAL A 35 4.58 5.18 1.97
C VAL A 35 4.51 4.75 3.43
N ILE A 36 5.64 4.68 4.14
CA ILE A 36 5.68 4.32 5.57
C ILE A 36 4.91 5.37 6.39
N SER A 37 5.10 6.67 6.10
CA SER A 37 4.35 7.75 6.74
C SER A 37 2.84 7.59 6.56
N ALA A 38 2.38 7.29 5.34
CA ALA A 38 0.96 7.05 5.05
C ALA A 38 0.41 5.80 5.78
N GLN A 39 1.19 4.73 5.86
CA GLN A 39 0.81 3.51 6.55
C GLN A 39 0.75 3.69 8.06
N THR A 40 1.74 4.37 8.65
CA THR A 40 1.81 4.60 10.10
C THR A 40 0.73 5.57 10.59
N ALA A 41 0.29 6.52 9.74
CA ALA A 41 -0.83 7.41 10.05
C ALA A 41 -2.16 6.68 10.31
N ARG A 42 -2.34 5.47 9.75
CA ARG A 42 -3.56 4.66 9.92
C ARG A 42 -3.48 3.70 11.09
N VAL A 43 -2.33 3.58 11.75
CA VAL A 43 -2.16 2.68 12.87
C VAL A 43 -2.98 3.18 14.05
N GLN A 44 -3.95 2.38 14.46
CA GLN A 44 -4.77 2.67 15.63
C GLN A 44 -3.94 2.53 16.90
N PRO A 45 -4.04 3.46 17.87
CA PRO A 45 -3.38 3.33 19.16
C PRO A 45 -3.73 2.01 19.86
N TRP A 46 -2.72 1.35 20.40
CA TRP A 46 -2.88 0.10 21.13
C TRP A 46 -1.87 0.00 22.27
N GLY A 47 -2.24 -0.67 23.33
CA GLY A 47 -1.40 -0.86 24.50
C GLY A 47 -1.59 -2.22 25.14
N ASN A 48 -0.69 -2.56 26.03
CA ASN A 48 -0.81 -3.71 26.92
C ASN A 48 -1.68 -3.33 28.14
N ASP A 49 -2.34 -4.34 28.71
CA ASP A 49 -2.92 -4.19 30.05
C ASP A 49 -1.81 -3.76 31.05
N PRO A 50 -1.98 -2.63 31.77
CA PRO A 50 -0.99 -2.13 32.72
C PRO A 50 -0.63 -3.13 33.82
N GLU A 51 -1.57 -4.01 34.19
CA GLU A 51 -1.42 -4.99 35.22
C GLU A 51 -1.01 -6.38 34.69
N ALA A 52 -0.76 -6.53 33.39
CA ALA A 52 -0.32 -7.80 32.82
C ALA A 52 0.99 -8.28 33.42
N GLY A 53 0.97 -9.46 34.04
CA GLY A 53 2.11 -10.05 34.74
C GLY A 53 2.40 -9.46 36.11
N LYS A 54 1.56 -8.51 36.61
CA LYS A 54 1.66 -7.90 37.92
C LYS A 54 0.61 -8.43 38.93
N ARG A 55 -0.47 -9.02 38.42
CA ARG A 55 -1.58 -9.58 39.24
C ARG A 55 -1.15 -10.86 39.91
N THR A 56 -0.19 -10.76 40.83
CA THR A 56 0.38 -11.89 41.58
C THR A 56 0.73 -11.47 42.98
N SER A 57 0.58 -12.37 43.94
CA SER A 57 1.01 -12.20 45.34
C SER A 57 2.47 -12.59 45.58
N ALA A 58 3.27 -12.74 44.51
CA ALA A 58 4.66 -13.15 44.59
C ALA A 58 5.51 -12.16 45.41
N LYS A 59 6.27 -12.67 46.36
CA LYS A 59 7.21 -11.91 47.21
C LYS A 59 8.60 -12.55 47.16
N GLY A 60 9.63 -11.72 47.37
CA GLY A 60 10.99 -12.20 47.51
C GLY A 60 11.16 -12.98 48.83
N TRP A 61 11.87 -14.10 48.78
CA TRP A 61 12.16 -14.89 49.99
C TRP A 61 13.35 -14.37 50.79
N GLY A 62 14.02 -13.33 50.33
CA GLY A 62 15.22 -12.79 50.95
C GLY A 62 16.48 -13.60 50.67
N SER A 63 17.51 -13.39 51.49
CA SER A 63 18.80 -14.10 51.45
C SER A 63 18.79 -15.38 52.27
N GLY A 64 19.81 -16.22 52.08
CA GLY A 64 20.03 -17.44 52.92
C GLY A 64 19.22 -18.68 52.53
N ARG A 65 18.51 -18.67 51.35
CA ARG A 65 17.68 -19.81 50.91
C ARG A 65 18.26 -20.60 49.73
N GLY A 66 19.51 -20.36 49.36
CA GLY A 66 20.14 -21.07 48.24
C GLY A 66 19.49 -20.87 46.86
N THR A 67 18.56 -19.92 46.75
CA THR A 67 17.83 -19.63 45.49
C THR A 67 17.95 -18.16 45.08
N ALA A 68 17.78 -17.90 43.81
CA ALA A 68 17.81 -16.51 43.29
C ALA A 68 16.77 -15.63 44.02
N ARG A 69 17.17 -14.39 44.33
CA ARG A 69 16.35 -13.37 45.05
C ARG A 69 15.26 -12.75 44.18
N VAL A 70 14.53 -13.55 43.47
CA VAL A 70 13.39 -13.09 42.63
C VAL A 70 12.08 -13.36 43.36
N PRO A 71 11.04 -12.54 43.14
CA PRO A 71 9.72 -12.81 43.69
C PRO A 71 9.20 -14.17 43.24
N ARG A 72 8.69 -14.95 44.18
CA ARG A 72 8.12 -16.29 43.97
C ARG A 72 6.69 -16.35 44.45
N ILE A 73 5.88 -17.21 43.84
CA ILE A 73 4.50 -17.43 44.26
C ILE A 73 4.46 -18.06 45.68
N LYS A 74 3.44 -17.68 46.45
CA LYS A 74 3.35 -18.06 47.88
C LYS A 74 3.30 -19.58 48.10
N ASN A 75 2.62 -20.29 47.21
CA ASN A 75 2.40 -21.75 47.31
C ASN A 75 3.31 -22.56 46.36
N GLY A 76 4.54 -22.10 46.12
CA GLY A 76 5.48 -22.81 45.25
C GLY A 76 6.79 -22.05 45.05
N SER A 77 7.72 -22.66 44.32
CA SER A 77 9.04 -22.10 44.03
C SER A 77 9.11 -21.30 42.71
N LYS A 78 8.00 -21.23 41.96
CA LYS A 78 7.96 -20.57 40.64
C LYS A 78 8.17 -19.07 40.78
N ALA A 79 9.15 -18.53 40.04
CA ALA A 79 9.36 -17.10 39.95
C ALA A 79 8.21 -16.43 39.19
N ALA A 80 7.81 -15.22 39.60
CA ALA A 80 6.76 -14.43 39.00
C ALA A 80 7.08 -12.93 39.11
N PHE A 81 6.28 -12.07 38.51
CA PHE A 81 6.38 -10.62 38.55
C PHE A 81 7.57 -10.05 37.75
N VAL A 82 8.76 -10.58 37.84
CA VAL A 82 9.96 -10.05 37.17
C VAL A 82 9.95 -10.34 35.69
N PRO A 83 10.57 -9.47 34.84
CA PRO A 83 10.51 -9.62 33.37
C PRO A 83 11.09 -10.93 32.84
N MET A 84 12.12 -11.49 33.50
CA MET A 84 12.75 -12.73 33.08
C MET A 84 11.95 -13.98 33.46
N ALA A 85 10.90 -13.88 34.30
CA ALA A 85 10.07 -15.01 34.64
C ALA A 85 9.04 -15.34 33.58
N VAL A 86 8.72 -16.62 33.42
CA VAL A 86 7.63 -17.06 32.52
C VAL A 86 6.29 -16.54 33.06
N GLY A 87 5.59 -15.71 32.23
CA GLY A 87 4.37 -15.03 32.65
C GLY A 87 4.60 -13.79 33.51
N GLY A 88 5.84 -13.34 33.67
CA GLY A 88 6.18 -12.08 34.34
C GLY A 88 5.74 -10.84 33.57
N ARG A 89 5.89 -9.68 34.20
CA ARG A 89 5.57 -8.40 33.57
C ARG A 89 6.51 -8.07 32.40
N ARG A 90 6.06 -7.32 31.44
CA ARG A 90 6.97 -6.71 30.44
C ARG A 90 7.75 -5.56 31.09
N ALA A 91 9.06 -5.49 30.82
CA ALA A 91 9.91 -4.38 31.27
C ALA A 91 9.45 -3.06 30.66
N HIS A 92 9.23 -3.04 29.35
CA HIS A 92 8.74 -1.89 28.57
C HIS A 92 7.46 -2.27 27.80
N PRO A 93 6.28 -2.24 28.44
CA PRO A 93 5.02 -2.54 27.76
C PRO A 93 4.68 -1.44 26.76
N THR A 94 4.03 -1.82 25.68
CA THR A 94 3.49 -0.87 24.72
C THR A 94 2.36 -0.07 25.39
N ARG A 95 2.40 1.26 25.22
CA ARG A 95 1.38 2.19 25.75
C ARG A 95 0.50 2.70 24.62
N ALA A 96 -0.77 2.96 24.90
CA ALA A 96 -1.72 3.50 23.95
C ALA A 96 -1.40 4.95 23.55
N GLU A 97 -0.69 5.68 24.41
CA GLU A 97 -0.27 7.08 24.18
C GLU A 97 0.86 7.20 23.14
N LYS A 98 1.48 6.07 22.75
CA LYS A 98 2.56 6.10 21.77
C LYS A 98 2.06 6.63 20.43
N ASN A 99 2.69 7.71 19.95
CA ASN A 99 2.47 8.18 18.60
C ASN A 99 3.18 7.23 17.60
N HIS A 100 2.40 6.60 16.72
CA HIS A 100 2.91 5.69 15.70
C HIS A 100 3.20 6.40 14.37
N TYR A 101 2.69 7.63 14.19
CA TYR A 101 2.84 8.37 12.96
C TYR A 101 4.28 8.83 12.74
N GLU A 102 4.85 8.42 11.61
CA GLU A 102 6.16 8.90 11.14
C GLU A 102 5.96 10.12 10.25
N LYS A 103 6.27 11.30 10.80
CA LYS A 103 6.11 12.57 10.11
C LYS A 103 7.08 12.68 8.93
N ILE A 104 6.58 13.23 7.81
CA ILE A 104 7.37 13.58 6.63
C ILE A 104 7.11 15.05 6.26
N ASN A 105 8.11 15.73 5.74
CA ASN A 105 7.99 17.11 5.27
C ASN A 105 7.09 17.17 4.02
N ILE A 106 6.33 18.26 3.88
CA ILE A 106 5.38 18.43 2.76
C ILE A 106 6.12 18.41 1.42
N LYS A 107 7.27 19.10 1.30
CA LYS A 107 8.08 19.12 0.08
C LYS A 107 8.61 17.73 -0.29
N GLU A 108 9.13 16.98 0.69
CA GLU A 108 9.58 15.60 0.49
C GLU A 108 8.43 14.68 0.05
N ARG A 109 7.24 14.83 0.64
CA ARG A 109 6.05 14.06 0.26
C ARG A 109 5.61 14.35 -1.17
N ARG A 110 5.59 15.63 -1.58
CA ARG A 110 5.26 16.03 -2.95
C ARG A 110 6.28 15.46 -3.94
N PHE A 111 7.57 15.59 -3.64
CA PHE A 111 8.63 15.04 -4.47
C PHE A 111 8.55 13.51 -4.58
N ALA A 112 8.24 12.80 -3.47
CA ALA A 112 8.04 11.36 -3.49
C ALA A 112 6.87 10.93 -4.41
N ILE A 113 5.78 11.72 -4.47
CA ILE A 113 4.66 11.44 -5.38
C ILE A 113 5.10 11.66 -6.83
N ARG A 114 5.79 12.76 -7.14
CA ARG A 114 6.32 13.03 -8.49
C ARG A 114 7.26 11.91 -8.95
N SER A 115 8.22 11.55 -8.11
CA SER A 115 9.13 10.44 -8.38
C SER A 115 8.41 9.09 -8.57
N ALA A 116 7.32 8.84 -7.81
CA ALA A 116 6.52 7.63 -7.97
C ALA A 116 5.69 7.64 -9.27
N VAL A 117 5.22 8.81 -9.73
CA VAL A 117 4.58 8.98 -11.04
C VAL A 117 5.59 8.72 -12.16
N ALA A 118 6.79 9.32 -12.09
CA ALA A 118 7.86 9.07 -13.07
C ALA A 118 8.22 7.58 -13.17
N ALA A 119 8.25 6.87 -12.03
CA ALA A 119 8.51 5.43 -12.01
C ALA A 119 7.44 4.60 -12.76
N THR A 120 6.20 5.11 -12.93
CA THR A 120 5.17 4.41 -13.73
C THR A 120 5.40 4.49 -15.23
N ALA A 121 6.21 5.42 -15.69
CA ALA A 121 6.61 5.56 -17.09
C ALA A 121 7.82 4.69 -17.47
N ASN A 122 8.48 4.08 -16.50
CA ASN A 122 9.63 3.20 -16.76
C ASN A 122 9.17 1.73 -16.85
N LYS A 123 9.22 1.17 -18.07
CA LYS A 123 8.80 -0.20 -18.35
C LYS A 123 9.57 -1.23 -17.53
N GLU A 124 10.89 -1.06 -17.38
CA GLU A 124 11.74 -1.97 -16.61
C GLU A 124 11.33 -2.03 -15.12
N LEU A 125 10.96 -0.88 -14.52
CA LEU A 125 10.49 -0.82 -13.14
C LEU A 125 9.14 -1.51 -12.98
N VAL A 126 8.23 -1.36 -13.96
CA VAL A 126 6.92 -2.00 -13.95
C VAL A 126 7.04 -3.53 -14.09
N GLU A 127 7.92 -4.01 -14.96
CA GLU A 127 8.22 -5.43 -15.12
C GLU A 127 8.92 -6.02 -13.89
N SER A 128 9.92 -5.33 -13.35
CA SER A 128 10.65 -5.77 -12.14
C SER A 128 9.75 -5.91 -10.93
N ARG A 129 8.67 -5.12 -10.87
CA ARG A 129 7.63 -5.25 -9.85
C ARG A 129 6.79 -6.51 -10.03
N GLY A 130 6.80 -7.15 -11.19
CA GLY A 130 6.10 -8.37 -11.53
C GLY A 130 4.72 -8.14 -12.15
N HIS A 131 4.48 -6.99 -12.78
CA HIS A 131 3.31 -6.78 -13.63
C HIS A 131 3.49 -7.53 -14.97
N ARG A 132 2.39 -8.06 -15.50
CA ARG A 132 2.37 -8.66 -16.84
C ARG A 132 1.98 -7.57 -17.83
N LEU A 133 2.90 -7.18 -18.69
CA LEU A 133 2.66 -6.13 -19.69
C LEU A 133 2.14 -6.73 -21.01
N GLY A 134 2.35 -8.05 -21.27
CA GLY A 134 1.94 -8.66 -22.52
C GLY A 134 2.49 -7.91 -23.73
N ASP A 135 1.60 -7.55 -24.66
CA ASP A 135 1.92 -6.83 -25.90
C ASP A 135 1.95 -5.30 -25.73
N LEU A 136 1.90 -4.79 -24.49
CA LEU A 136 1.95 -3.35 -24.22
C LEU A 136 3.30 -2.75 -24.59
N GLU A 137 3.29 -1.90 -25.60
CA GLU A 137 4.51 -1.22 -26.10
C GLU A 137 4.93 -0.08 -25.17
N GLN A 138 3.93 0.68 -24.66
CA GLN A 138 4.15 1.89 -23.89
C GLN A 138 3.55 1.83 -22.49
N VAL A 139 4.24 2.43 -21.55
CA VAL A 139 3.77 2.75 -20.19
C VAL A 139 4.15 4.21 -19.88
N PRO A 140 3.29 4.95 -19.18
CA PRO A 140 1.95 4.59 -18.70
C PRO A 140 0.92 4.50 -19.84
N ILE A 141 -0.18 3.80 -19.62
CA ILE A 141 -1.30 3.71 -20.56
C ILE A 141 -2.18 4.94 -20.36
N ILE A 142 -2.52 5.63 -21.45
CA ILE A 142 -3.43 6.77 -21.39
C ILE A 142 -4.68 6.43 -22.18
N VAL A 143 -5.85 6.70 -21.59
CA VAL A 143 -7.16 6.39 -22.18
C VAL A 143 -8.00 7.66 -22.23
N GLU A 144 -8.90 7.73 -23.17
CA GLU A 144 -9.88 8.82 -23.30
C GLU A 144 -10.79 8.93 -22.04
N ASP A 145 -11.36 10.11 -21.85
CA ASP A 145 -12.16 10.40 -20.63
C ASP A 145 -13.51 9.70 -20.59
N ASP A 146 -13.98 9.16 -21.72
CA ASP A 146 -15.25 8.43 -21.85
C ASP A 146 -15.31 7.21 -20.91
N ILE A 147 -14.16 6.64 -20.58
CA ILE A 147 -14.05 5.56 -19.59
C ILE A 147 -14.64 5.96 -18.22
N CYS A 148 -14.61 7.24 -17.84
CA CYS A 148 -15.10 7.72 -16.56
C CYS A 148 -16.60 7.47 -16.37
N SER A 149 -17.37 7.39 -17.46
CA SER A 149 -18.83 7.18 -17.44
C SER A 149 -19.26 5.72 -17.27
N VAL A 150 -18.32 4.77 -17.43
CA VAL A 150 -18.58 3.33 -17.43
C VAL A 150 -18.86 2.82 -16.01
N LYS A 151 -20.07 2.29 -15.77
CA LYS A 151 -20.54 1.87 -14.44
C LYS A 151 -20.57 0.36 -14.24
N THR A 152 -20.51 -0.43 -15.33
CA THR A 152 -20.67 -1.87 -15.26
C THR A 152 -19.35 -2.62 -15.33
N THR A 153 -19.21 -3.70 -14.55
CA THR A 153 -18.01 -4.54 -14.55
C THR A 153 -17.80 -5.32 -15.85
N LYS A 154 -18.88 -5.56 -16.62
CA LYS A 154 -18.78 -6.22 -17.90
C LYS A 154 -18.07 -5.33 -18.92
N GLN A 155 -18.52 -4.08 -19.05
CA GLN A 155 -17.90 -3.10 -19.96
C GLN A 155 -16.45 -2.80 -19.58
N THR A 156 -16.16 -2.59 -18.28
CA THR A 156 -14.77 -2.37 -17.84
C THR A 156 -13.87 -3.58 -18.11
N ARG A 157 -14.40 -4.80 -18.07
CA ARG A 157 -13.66 -5.99 -18.42
C ARG A 157 -13.30 -6.01 -19.92
N GLU A 158 -14.24 -5.70 -20.78
CA GLU A 158 -14.04 -5.62 -22.23
C GLU A 158 -12.98 -4.55 -22.55
N ILE A 159 -13.07 -3.36 -21.95
CA ILE A 159 -12.07 -2.29 -22.09
C ILE A 159 -10.67 -2.76 -21.63
N PHE A 160 -10.54 -3.39 -20.48
CA PHE A 160 -9.25 -3.88 -20.00
C PHE A 160 -8.67 -5.02 -20.87
N GLN A 161 -9.52 -5.80 -21.54
CA GLN A 161 -9.08 -6.80 -22.52
C GLN A 161 -8.55 -6.11 -23.78
N ASN A 162 -9.27 -5.14 -24.31
CA ASN A 162 -8.87 -4.37 -25.49
C ASN A 162 -7.56 -3.58 -25.27
N LEU A 163 -7.36 -3.07 -24.07
CA LEU A 163 -6.13 -2.37 -23.66
C LEU A 163 -4.96 -3.32 -23.32
N GLY A 164 -5.12 -4.64 -23.38
CA GLY A 164 -4.07 -5.60 -23.04
C GLY A 164 -3.70 -5.67 -21.54
N VAL A 165 -4.49 -5.05 -20.65
CA VAL A 165 -4.21 -4.99 -19.21
C VAL A 165 -4.81 -6.16 -18.44
N TYR A 166 -5.72 -6.91 -19.07
CA TYR A 166 -6.50 -7.94 -18.40
C TYR A 166 -5.65 -9.10 -17.88
N ASP A 167 -4.51 -9.40 -18.49
CA ASP A 167 -3.58 -10.44 -18.05
C ASP A 167 -2.97 -10.12 -16.67
N ASP A 168 -2.74 -8.85 -16.39
CA ASP A 168 -2.27 -8.43 -15.06
C ASP A 168 -3.37 -8.57 -14.00
N ILE A 169 -4.63 -8.34 -14.35
CA ILE A 169 -5.78 -8.57 -13.48
C ILE A 169 -5.93 -10.07 -13.20
N THR A 170 -5.74 -10.93 -14.21
CA THR A 170 -5.75 -12.40 -14.07
C THR A 170 -4.64 -12.85 -13.14
N ARG A 171 -3.41 -12.34 -13.31
CA ARG A 171 -2.29 -12.55 -12.38
C ARG A 171 -2.66 -12.18 -10.94
N ALA A 172 -3.29 -11.02 -10.76
CA ALA A 172 -3.69 -10.55 -9.42
C ALA A 172 -4.78 -11.44 -8.80
N LYS A 173 -5.68 -11.99 -9.59
CA LYS A 173 -6.73 -12.94 -9.18
C LYS A 173 -6.12 -14.28 -8.73
N GLU A 174 -5.23 -14.85 -9.55
CA GLU A 174 -4.54 -16.12 -9.28
C GLU A 174 -3.57 -16.00 -8.09
N GLY A 175 -2.93 -14.86 -7.94
CA GLY A 175 -2.01 -14.57 -6.84
C GLY A 175 -2.67 -14.44 -5.47
N LYS A 176 -4.00 -14.56 -5.34
CA LYS A 176 -4.70 -14.56 -4.07
C LYS A 176 -4.42 -15.85 -3.31
N ARG A 177 -3.75 -15.73 -2.16
CA ARG A 177 -3.36 -16.91 -1.35
C ARG A 177 -3.70 -16.71 0.12
N ILE A 178 -3.83 -17.83 0.85
CA ILE A 178 -4.00 -17.80 2.31
C ILE A 178 -2.69 -17.30 2.93
N ARG A 179 -2.80 -16.34 3.86
CA ARG A 179 -1.68 -15.76 4.58
C ARG A 179 -1.04 -16.79 5.50
N ALA A 180 0.28 -16.83 5.55
CA ALA A 180 1.01 -17.54 6.58
C ALA A 180 0.87 -16.84 7.95
N GLY A 181 1.01 -17.59 9.03
CA GLY A 181 0.99 -17.06 10.39
C GLY A 181 -0.42 -16.73 10.94
N ARG A 182 -0.43 -16.14 12.13
CA ARG A 182 -1.65 -15.86 12.91
C ARG A 182 -2.57 -14.78 12.35
N GLY A 183 -2.10 -14.00 11.39
CA GLY A 183 -2.94 -12.97 10.73
C GLY A 183 -4.21 -13.53 10.11
N LYS A 184 -4.18 -14.80 9.65
CA LYS A 184 -5.36 -15.48 9.07
C LYS A 184 -6.50 -15.70 10.08
N THR A 185 -6.19 -15.93 11.34
CA THR A 185 -7.17 -16.08 12.43
C THR A 185 -7.64 -14.75 13.00
N ARG A 186 -6.99 -13.64 12.60
CA ARG A 186 -7.29 -12.28 13.05
C ARG A 186 -7.99 -11.46 11.96
N GLY A 187 -8.86 -12.07 11.16
CA GLY A 187 -9.62 -11.40 10.10
C GLY A 187 -8.85 -11.08 8.80
N ARG A 188 -7.54 -11.41 8.71
CA ARG A 188 -6.70 -11.15 7.54
C ARG A 188 -6.30 -12.44 6.81
N LYS A 189 -7.30 -13.26 6.47
CA LYS A 189 -7.10 -14.61 5.92
C LYS A 189 -6.29 -14.61 4.62
N TYR A 190 -6.56 -13.69 3.71
CA TYR A 190 -5.97 -13.68 2.37
C TYR A 190 -4.88 -12.61 2.22
N LYS A 191 -3.82 -12.95 1.47
CA LYS A 191 -2.88 -12.00 0.88
C LYS A 191 -3.30 -11.82 -0.58
N LYS A 192 -3.62 -10.56 -0.96
CA LYS A 192 -4.04 -10.20 -2.32
C LYS A 192 -2.88 -9.48 -3.01
N VAL A 193 -2.67 -9.78 -4.27
CA VAL A 193 -1.70 -9.08 -5.13
C VAL A 193 -2.33 -7.77 -5.60
N LYS A 194 -1.53 -6.72 -5.74
CA LYS A 194 -1.94 -5.46 -6.37
C LYS A 194 -1.79 -5.58 -7.87
N GLY A 195 -2.84 -5.19 -8.58
CA GLY A 195 -2.91 -5.10 -10.02
C GLY A 195 -2.84 -3.63 -10.48
N PRO A 196 -3.40 -3.31 -11.67
CA PRO A 196 -3.36 -1.99 -12.24
C PRO A 196 -3.99 -0.93 -11.34
N LEU A 197 -3.52 0.31 -11.49
CA LEU A 197 -4.12 1.51 -10.91
C LEU A 197 -4.78 2.31 -12.02
N LEU A 198 -6.05 2.66 -11.86
CA LEU A 198 -6.76 3.56 -12.74
C LEU A 198 -6.84 4.95 -12.08
N VAL A 199 -6.24 5.95 -12.72
CA VAL A 199 -6.23 7.35 -12.27
C VAL A 199 -7.12 8.15 -13.19
N VAL A 200 -8.17 8.73 -12.64
CA VAL A 200 -9.17 9.47 -13.39
C VAL A 200 -9.20 10.95 -13.00
N GLY A 201 -9.53 11.81 -13.96
CA GLY A 201 -9.71 13.23 -13.69
C GLY A 201 -10.93 13.50 -12.80
N GLU A 202 -12.03 12.78 -13.05
CA GLU A 202 -13.30 12.84 -12.30
C GLU A 202 -13.94 11.45 -12.27
N ASP A 203 -14.65 11.13 -11.18
CA ASP A 203 -15.33 9.85 -11.02
C ASP A 203 -16.83 9.99 -11.36
N ASN A 204 -17.19 9.68 -12.60
CA ASN A 204 -18.57 9.68 -13.07
C ASN A 204 -19.24 8.30 -12.97
N GLY A 205 -18.64 7.39 -12.16
CA GLY A 205 -19.16 6.05 -11.87
C GLY A 205 -18.21 4.91 -12.18
N ILE A 206 -17.06 5.16 -12.81
CA ILE A 206 -16.05 4.13 -13.13
C ILE A 206 -15.55 3.38 -11.90
N LYS A 207 -15.52 4.01 -10.73
CA LYS A 207 -15.16 3.36 -9.48
C LYS A 207 -16.09 2.18 -9.16
N LEU A 208 -17.37 2.26 -9.50
CA LEU A 208 -18.32 1.14 -9.33
C LEU A 208 -18.02 0.01 -10.33
N GLY A 209 -17.75 0.36 -11.59
CA GLY A 209 -17.43 -0.60 -12.64
C GLY A 209 -16.11 -1.33 -12.42
N ALA A 210 -15.06 -0.63 -12.02
CA ALA A 210 -13.70 -1.17 -12.00
C ALA A 210 -13.26 -1.77 -10.64
N ARG A 211 -13.79 -1.32 -9.50
CA ARG A 211 -13.35 -1.75 -8.16
C ARG A 211 -13.49 -3.25 -7.87
N ASN A 212 -14.36 -3.95 -8.58
CA ASN A 212 -14.58 -5.38 -8.38
C ASN A 212 -13.53 -6.26 -9.08
N HIS A 213 -12.73 -5.70 -9.99
CA HIS A 213 -11.63 -6.44 -10.60
C HIS A 213 -10.52 -6.70 -9.59
N ALA A 214 -9.91 -7.88 -9.70
CA ALA A 214 -8.88 -8.32 -8.75
C ALA A 214 -7.64 -7.40 -8.80
N GLY A 215 -7.32 -6.77 -7.66
CA GLY A 215 -6.13 -5.94 -7.53
C GLY A 215 -6.23 -4.55 -8.14
N VAL A 216 -7.31 -4.22 -8.86
CA VAL A 216 -7.52 -2.88 -9.44
C VAL A 216 -7.95 -1.91 -8.35
N ASP A 217 -7.30 -0.75 -8.32
CA ASP A 217 -7.71 0.40 -7.51
C ASP A 217 -8.06 1.54 -8.46
N VAL A 218 -9.11 2.30 -8.16
CA VAL A 218 -9.53 3.49 -8.90
C VAL A 218 -9.41 4.71 -8.01
N VAL A 219 -8.78 5.75 -8.51
CA VAL A 219 -8.53 6.97 -7.73
C VAL A 219 -8.63 8.20 -8.61
N THR A 220 -9.18 9.29 -8.06
CA THR A 220 -9.11 10.61 -8.68
C THR A 220 -7.72 11.22 -8.49
N VAL A 221 -7.28 12.05 -9.41
CA VAL A 221 -5.94 12.69 -9.38
C VAL A 221 -5.68 13.40 -8.05
N GLU A 222 -6.68 14.07 -7.51
CA GLU A 222 -6.58 14.80 -6.23
C GLU A 222 -6.25 13.90 -5.03
N ASN A 223 -6.72 12.66 -5.07
CA ASN A 223 -6.51 11.66 -4.02
C ASN A 223 -5.31 10.75 -4.29
N LEU A 224 -4.54 11.05 -5.33
CA LEU A 224 -3.36 10.26 -5.69
C LEU A 224 -2.29 10.40 -4.60
N ASN A 225 -1.71 9.28 -4.17
CA ASN A 225 -0.67 9.26 -3.15
C ASN A 225 0.43 8.24 -3.48
N ALA A 226 1.56 8.38 -2.80
CA ALA A 226 2.71 7.52 -3.01
C ALA A 226 2.42 6.03 -2.70
N GLU A 227 1.50 5.71 -1.78
CA GLU A 227 1.16 4.32 -1.45
C GLU A 227 0.37 3.63 -2.57
N LEU A 228 -0.50 4.37 -3.27
CA LEU A 228 -1.24 3.82 -4.42
C LEU A 228 -0.33 3.53 -5.60
N LEU A 229 0.66 4.40 -5.86
CA LEU A 229 1.65 4.25 -6.93
C LEU A 229 2.73 3.22 -6.59
N ALA A 230 3.11 3.14 -5.32
CA ALA A 230 4.18 2.26 -4.82
C ALA A 230 3.70 1.37 -3.65
N PRO A 231 2.69 0.50 -3.84
CA PRO A 231 2.19 -0.35 -2.76
C PRO A 231 3.30 -1.27 -2.22
N GLY A 232 3.46 -1.25 -0.89
CA GLY A 232 4.53 -2.01 -0.22
C GLY A 232 5.92 -1.39 -0.34
N THR A 233 6.01 -0.09 -0.67
CA THR A 233 7.24 0.68 -0.90
C THR A 233 7.98 0.39 -2.20
N HIS A 234 7.43 -0.46 -3.06
CA HIS A 234 8.01 -0.79 -4.36
C HIS A 234 7.31 0.03 -5.45
N PRO A 235 7.98 0.96 -6.12
CA PRO A 235 7.44 1.77 -7.23
C PRO A 235 7.27 0.96 -8.52
N GLY A 236 6.75 1.59 -9.56
CA GLY A 236 6.53 0.94 -10.85
C GLY A 236 5.22 0.15 -10.91
N ARG A 237 4.14 0.64 -10.29
CA ARG A 237 2.81 0.04 -10.47
C ARG A 237 2.29 0.33 -11.87
N LEU A 238 1.76 -0.70 -12.56
CA LEU A 238 1.07 -0.51 -13.83
C LEU A 238 -0.09 0.46 -13.64
N THR A 239 -0.06 1.58 -14.36
CA THR A 239 -1.01 2.67 -14.16
C THR A 239 -1.65 3.07 -15.48
N ILE A 240 -2.96 3.24 -15.44
CA ILE A 240 -3.78 3.74 -16.52
C ILE A 240 -4.23 5.13 -16.12
N PHE A 241 -3.97 6.13 -16.93
CA PHE A 241 -4.42 7.50 -16.74
C PHE A 241 -5.49 7.85 -17.75
N THR A 242 -6.47 8.67 -17.36
CA THR A 242 -7.31 9.35 -18.35
C THR A 242 -6.62 10.61 -18.86
N LYS A 243 -6.99 11.10 -20.03
CA LYS A 243 -6.41 12.30 -20.64
C LYS A 243 -6.52 13.51 -19.69
N SER A 244 -7.72 13.75 -19.15
CA SER A 244 -7.96 14.81 -18.15
C SER A 244 -7.13 14.64 -16.87
N ALA A 245 -6.85 13.39 -16.47
CA ALA A 245 -5.99 13.13 -15.32
C ALA A 245 -4.55 13.55 -15.58
N VAL A 246 -4.01 13.30 -16.78
CA VAL A 246 -2.65 13.71 -17.16
C VAL A 246 -2.53 15.23 -17.17
N GLU A 247 -3.51 15.95 -17.73
CA GLU A 247 -3.55 17.41 -17.75
C GLU A 247 -3.56 18.00 -16.33
N LYS A 248 -4.43 17.48 -15.45
CA LYS A 248 -4.51 17.91 -14.04
C LYS A 248 -3.21 17.65 -13.28
N LEU A 249 -2.51 16.54 -13.57
CA LEU A 249 -1.23 16.20 -12.91
C LEU A 249 -0.15 17.27 -13.14
N GLY A 250 -0.13 17.94 -14.30
CA GLY A 250 0.84 18.98 -14.60
C GLY A 250 0.82 20.16 -13.62
N GLY A 251 -0.32 20.46 -13.01
CA GLY A 251 -0.51 21.53 -12.03
C GLY A 251 -0.43 21.12 -10.57
N LEU A 252 -0.43 19.81 -10.28
CA LEU A 252 -0.42 19.29 -8.92
C LEU A 252 0.99 18.94 -8.43
N PHE A 253 1.17 18.93 -7.13
CA PHE A 253 2.41 18.52 -6.45
C PHE A 253 3.63 19.42 -6.72
N GLN A 254 3.42 20.69 -7.06
CA GLN A 254 4.48 21.70 -7.20
C GLN A 254 5.11 22.06 -5.86
#